data_0ecef1625f571a70dffb8a424cfb5cfc
#
_entry.id   0ecef1625f571a70dffb8a424cfb5cfc
#
_cell.length_a   1.000
_cell.length_b   1.000
_cell.length_c   1.000
_cell.angle_alpha   90.00
_cell.angle_beta   90.00
_cell.angle_gamma   90.00
#
_symmetry.space_group_name_H-M   'P 1'
#
loop_
_entity.id
_entity.type
_entity.pdbx_description
1 polymer ?
#
loop_
_entity_poly.entity_id
_entity_poly.type
_entity_poly.pdbx_seq_one_letter_code
_entity_poly.pdbx_strand_id
1 'polypeptide(L)'
;MSFEENYFKDRKYSAKEDLVSRHVMEVLKWASKTAHTDLLNGNGKRALDVGCALGYTSRVLSDLGYETIGFDISSWGAKQAKNNSCSQFLVCDAQVALPLALDSFDLVTCFDVLEHLACPEKAIRNMFDVSKGTVVCTTPNKKVERLIRKLLWDYDETHINVKTLAAWRKILAVTIGEGFILESFYDVAFRLGGRLFFKSIRIPTYGLTVRIVVKKQR
;
A
#
# COMPACT_ATOMS: atom_id res chain seq x y z
N MET A 1 0.42 -20.36 -1.41
CA MET A 1 1.41 -19.80 -0.48
C MET A 1 0.67 -19.17 0.68
N SER A 2 1.07 -19.43 1.92
CA SER A 2 0.37 -18.94 3.11
C SER A 2 1.12 -17.74 3.69
N PHE A 3 0.46 -16.60 3.87
CA PHE A 3 0.99 -15.40 4.52
C PHE A 3 0.79 -15.49 6.05
N GLU A 4 1.24 -16.59 6.66
CA GLU A 4 1.12 -16.82 8.09
C GLU A 4 2.40 -16.43 8.85
N GLU A 5 2.50 -16.78 10.12
CA GLU A 5 3.55 -16.34 11.06
C GLU A 5 4.97 -16.43 10.51
N ASN A 6 5.33 -17.54 9.85
CA ASN A 6 6.67 -17.75 9.31
C ASN A 6 7.04 -16.70 8.24
N TYR A 7 6.10 -16.35 7.36
CA TYR A 7 6.31 -15.29 6.35
C TYR A 7 6.74 -13.97 7.00
N PHE A 8 6.07 -13.54 8.06
CA PHE A 8 6.39 -12.28 8.75
C PHE A 8 7.69 -12.35 9.54
N LYS A 9 8.00 -13.51 10.16
CA LYS A 9 9.24 -13.74 10.91
C LYS A 9 10.45 -13.74 9.99
N ASP A 10 10.42 -14.50 8.90
CA ASP A 10 11.51 -14.64 7.94
C ASP A 10 11.87 -13.29 7.31
N ARG A 11 10.88 -12.43 7.09
CA ARG A 11 11.04 -11.09 6.53
C ARG A 11 11.30 -10.01 7.58
N LYS A 12 11.42 -10.37 8.86
CA LYS A 12 11.71 -9.47 9.98
C LYS A 12 10.76 -8.25 10.01
N TYR A 13 9.47 -8.48 9.75
CA TYR A 13 8.47 -7.40 9.65
C TYR A 13 8.43 -6.54 10.92
N SER A 14 8.55 -7.13 12.12
CA SER A 14 8.56 -6.40 13.39
C SER A 14 9.69 -5.37 13.52
N ALA A 15 10.82 -5.57 12.83
CA ALA A 15 11.93 -4.62 12.83
C ALA A 15 11.75 -3.46 11.83
N LYS A 16 10.70 -3.47 11.03
CA LYS A 16 10.47 -2.50 9.94
C LYS A 16 9.49 -1.39 10.30
N GLU A 17 8.99 -1.32 11.52
CA GLU A 17 7.95 -0.37 11.96
C GLU A 17 8.27 1.08 11.60
N ASP A 18 9.44 1.58 12.03
CA ASP A 18 9.89 2.96 11.72
C ASP A 18 10.00 3.22 10.21
N LEU A 19 10.49 2.21 9.47
CA LEU A 19 10.67 2.31 8.02
C LEU A 19 9.32 2.39 7.31
N VAL A 20 8.38 1.52 7.68
CA VAL A 20 7.02 1.51 7.14
C VAL A 20 6.32 2.84 7.43
N SER A 21 6.37 3.32 8.68
CA SER A 21 5.74 4.59 9.07
C SER A 21 6.25 5.77 8.24
N ARG A 22 7.56 5.85 8.00
CA ARG A 22 8.15 6.91 7.16
C ARG A 22 7.78 6.76 5.70
N HIS A 23 7.80 5.54 5.17
CA HIS A 23 7.36 5.26 3.82
C HIS A 23 5.92 5.71 3.60
N VAL A 24 5.00 5.29 4.49
CA VAL A 24 3.58 5.68 4.45
C VAL A 24 3.43 7.20 4.43
N MET A 25 4.11 7.92 5.33
CA MET A 25 4.05 9.38 5.38
C MET A 25 4.54 10.04 4.09
N GLU A 26 5.63 9.56 3.49
CA GLU A 26 6.14 10.10 2.22
C GLU A 26 5.20 9.79 1.04
N VAL A 27 4.60 8.61 1.02
CA VAL A 27 3.59 8.24 0.01
C VAL A 27 2.35 9.12 0.14
N LEU A 28 1.83 9.32 1.36
CA LEU A 28 0.66 10.17 1.60
C LEU A 28 0.93 11.65 1.29
N LYS A 29 2.12 12.18 1.61
CA LYS A 29 2.53 13.55 1.20
C LYS A 29 2.51 13.71 -0.31
N TRP A 30 3.10 12.75 -1.04
CA TRP A 30 3.08 12.74 -2.49
C TRP A 30 1.65 12.66 -3.03
N ALA A 31 0.85 11.74 -2.51
CA ALA A 31 -0.54 11.53 -2.94
C ALA A 31 -1.41 12.78 -2.67
N SER A 32 -1.25 13.42 -1.49
CA SER A 32 -1.94 14.67 -1.14
C SER A 32 -1.67 15.76 -2.15
N LYS A 33 -0.39 15.96 -2.50
CA LYS A 33 0.01 16.97 -3.48
C LYS A 33 -0.53 16.65 -4.87
N THR A 34 -0.43 15.38 -5.28
CA THR A 34 -0.77 14.92 -6.62
C THR A 34 -2.28 14.90 -6.86
N ALA A 35 -3.08 14.50 -5.87
CA ALA A 35 -4.54 14.47 -5.94
C ALA A 35 -5.20 15.80 -5.54
N HIS A 36 -4.41 16.81 -5.13
CA HIS A 36 -4.92 18.06 -4.56
C HIS A 36 -5.98 17.82 -3.47
N THR A 37 -5.64 16.94 -2.52
CA THR A 37 -6.52 16.53 -1.41
C THR A 37 -5.68 16.35 -0.16
N ASP A 38 -6.08 16.97 0.96
CA ASP A 38 -5.38 16.77 2.22
C ASP A 38 -5.64 15.35 2.76
N LEU A 39 -4.61 14.50 2.66
CA LEU A 39 -4.60 13.13 3.18
C LEU A 39 -3.79 13.01 4.48
N LEU A 40 -3.20 14.09 4.98
CA LEU A 40 -2.41 14.12 6.21
C LEU A 40 -3.22 14.50 7.43
N ASN A 41 -4.50 14.82 7.24
CA ASN A 41 -5.43 15.17 8.30
C ASN A 41 -6.76 14.43 8.09
N GLY A 42 -6.94 13.37 8.86
CA GLY A 42 -8.12 12.52 8.78
C GLY A 42 -9.38 13.21 9.28
N ASN A 43 -9.30 13.96 10.39
CA ASN A 43 -10.43 14.72 10.95
C ASN A 43 -11.70 13.86 11.15
N GLY A 44 -11.57 12.62 11.61
CA GLY A 44 -12.67 11.67 11.77
C GLY A 44 -13.19 11.07 10.46
N LYS A 45 -12.53 11.31 9.33
CA LYS A 45 -12.80 10.61 8.06
C LYS A 45 -12.45 9.13 8.17
N ARG A 46 -13.03 8.30 7.32
CA ARG A 46 -12.79 6.85 7.33
C ARG A 46 -11.69 6.45 6.38
N ALA A 47 -10.77 5.62 6.85
CA ALA A 47 -9.73 5.02 6.02
C ALA A 47 -9.81 3.49 6.02
N LEU A 48 -9.49 2.88 4.88
CA LEU A 48 -9.34 1.44 4.70
C LEU A 48 -7.88 1.13 4.37
N ASP A 49 -7.28 0.21 5.11
CA ASP A 49 -5.92 -0.29 4.88
C ASP A 49 -5.97 -1.73 4.36
N VAL A 50 -5.70 -1.89 3.07
CA VAL A 50 -5.78 -3.17 2.35
C VAL A 50 -4.44 -3.88 2.40
N GLY A 51 -4.40 -5.11 2.95
CA GLY A 51 -3.17 -5.83 3.21
C GLY A 51 -2.42 -5.22 4.40
N CYS A 52 -3.13 -5.04 5.52
CA CYS A 52 -2.62 -4.30 6.68
C CYS A 52 -1.46 -4.97 7.42
N ALA A 53 -1.15 -6.24 7.12
CA ALA A 53 -0.07 -7.01 7.75
C ALA A 53 -0.08 -6.87 9.29
N LEU A 54 0.99 -6.30 9.88
CA LEU A 54 1.09 -6.07 11.33
C LEU A 54 0.44 -4.75 11.80
N GLY A 55 -0.31 -4.03 10.93
CA GLY A 55 -1.08 -2.84 11.29
C GLY A 55 -0.28 -1.54 11.38
N TYR A 56 0.95 -1.48 10.89
CA TYR A 56 1.76 -0.26 10.98
C TYR A 56 1.23 0.89 10.12
N THR A 57 0.75 0.60 8.90
CA THR A 57 0.05 1.58 8.07
C THR A 57 -1.24 2.03 8.74
N SER A 58 -2.05 1.08 9.22
CA SER A 58 -3.30 1.38 9.93
C SER A 58 -3.07 2.29 11.13
N ARG A 59 -1.97 2.10 11.90
CA ARG A 59 -1.60 2.98 13.00
C ARG A 59 -1.28 4.39 12.53
N VAL A 60 -0.46 4.55 11.47
CA VAL A 60 -0.16 5.87 10.91
C VAL A 60 -1.43 6.59 10.49
N LEU A 61 -2.38 5.90 9.86
CA LEU A 61 -3.67 6.48 9.48
C LEU A 61 -4.49 6.91 10.71
N SER A 62 -4.52 6.10 11.77
CA SER A 62 -5.18 6.45 13.02
C SER A 62 -4.52 7.66 13.71
N ASP A 63 -3.19 7.73 13.71
CA ASP A 63 -2.42 8.86 14.26
C ASP A 63 -2.67 10.17 13.47
N LEU A 64 -2.99 10.06 12.18
CA LEU A 64 -3.45 11.16 11.34
C LEU A 64 -4.92 11.54 11.56
N GLY A 65 -5.63 10.87 12.48
CA GLY A 65 -7.02 11.16 12.85
C GLY A 65 -8.08 10.50 11.97
N TYR A 66 -7.75 9.42 11.24
CA TYR A 66 -8.73 8.61 10.53
C TYR A 66 -9.36 7.56 11.45
N GLU A 67 -10.66 7.32 11.25
CA GLU A 67 -11.32 6.09 11.69
C GLU A 67 -10.89 4.96 10.75
N THR A 68 -9.95 4.12 11.18
CA THR A 68 -9.27 3.17 10.31
C THR A 68 -9.80 1.75 10.50
N ILE A 69 -10.07 1.09 9.37
CA ILE A 69 -10.29 -0.36 9.28
C ILE A 69 -9.15 -0.93 8.45
N GLY A 70 -8.48 -1.98 8.96
CA GLY A 70 -7.51 -2.75 8.21
C GLY A 70 -8.04 -4.15 7.89
N PHE A 71 -7.61 -4.72 6.77
CA PHE A 71 -7.79 -6.15 6.55
C PHE A 71 -6.57 -6.80 5.89
N ASP A 72 -6.41 -8.07 6.16
CA ASP A 72 -5.36 -8.90 5.56
C ASP A 72 -5.93 -10.29 5.27
N ILE A 73 -5.33 -11.01 4.32
CA ILE A 73 -5.65 -12.42 4.09
C ILE A 73 -5.09 -13.30 5.21
N SER A 74 -4.02 -12.84 5.88
CA SER A 74 -3.38 -13.50 7.00
C SER A 74 -4.18 -13.30 8.28
N SER A 75 -4.70 -14.40 8.83
CA SER A 75 -5.35 -14.37 10.15
C SER A 75 -4.36 -14.05 11.27
N TRP A 76 -3.12 -14.53 11.13
CA TRP A 76 -2.05 -14.23 12.07
C TRP A 76 -1.66 -12.74 12.02
N GLY A 77 -1.44 -12.19 10.82
CA GLY A 77 -1.14 -10.77 10.61
C GLY A 77 -2.20 -9.87 11.21
N ALA A 78 -3.47 -10.09 10.85
CA ALA A 78 -4.61 -9.32 11.37
C ALA A 78 -4.73 -9.40 12.90
N LYS A 79 -4.38 -10.55 13.52
CA LYS A 79 -4.34 -10.70 14.98
C LYS A 79 -3.22 -9.87 15.61
N GLN A 80 -2.01 -9.85 15.00
CA GLN A 80 -0.90 -9.02 15.48
C GLN A 80 -1.20 -7.52 15.32
N ALA A 81 -1.88 -7.13 14.23
CA ALA A 81 -2.24 -5.75 13.97
C ALA A 81 -3.06 -5.12 15.11
N LYS A 82 -3.92 -5.88 15.79
CA LYS A 82 -4.67 -5.44 16.97
C LYS A 82 -3.78 -5.02 18.14
N ASN A 83 -2.58 -5.57 18.24
CA ASN A 83 -1.62 -5.21 19.29
C ASN A 83 -0.85 -3.92 18.96
N ASN A 84 -0.79 -3.57 17.67
CA ASN A 84 0.02 -2.46 17.17
C ASN A 84 -0.80 -1.21 16.83
N SER A 85 -2.12 -1.30 16.78
CA SER A 85 -3.00 -0.18 16.40
C SER A 85 -4.37 -0.31 17.07
N CYS A 86 -4.98 0.83 17.39
CA CYS A 86 -6.36 0.90 17.89
C CYS A 86 -7.43 0.71 16.79
N SER A 87 -7.03 0.43 15.55
CA SER A 87 -7.91 0.22 14.41
C SER A 87 -8.72 -1.09 14.54
N GLN A 88 -9.78 -1.20 13.75
CA GLN A 88 -10.52 -2.45 13.59
C GLN A 88 -9.84 -3.29 12.49
N PHE A 89 -9.81 -4.62 12.68
CA PHE A 89 -9.17 -5.53 11.74
C PHE A 89 -10.06 -6.70 11.35
N LEU A 90 -10.07 -7.03 10.05
CA LEU A 90 -10.81 -8.12 9.43
C LEU A 90 -9.84 -9.09 8.74
N VAL A 91 -10.27 -10.33 8.55
CA VAL A 91 -9.58 -11.30 7.68
C VAL A 91 -10.38 -11.38 6.37
N CYS A 92 -9.76 -10.96 5.26
CA CYS A 92 -10.43 -10.94 3.96
C CYS A 92 -9.39 -11.01 2.82
N ASP A 93 -9.78 -11.62 1.69
CA ASP A 93 -9.03 -11.56 0.44
C ASP A 93 -9.46 -10.33 -0.36
N ALA A 94 -8.51 -9.49 -0.74
CA ALA A 94 -8.76 -8.28 -1.53
C ALA A 94 -9.38 -8.57 -2.91
N GLN A 95 -9.24 -9.81 -3.41
CA GLN A 95 -9.72 -10.22 -4.74
C GLN A 95 -11.18 -10.70 -4.76
N VAL A 96 -11.79 -10.87 -3.59
CA VAL A 96 -13.22 -11.18 -3.48
C VAL A 96 -14.02 -9.92 -3.15
N ALA A 97 -15.35 -9.99 -3.28
CA ALA A 97 -16.22 -8.88 -2.87
C ALA A 97 -16.01 -8.56 -1.38
N LEU A 98 -15.66 -7.31 -1.10
CA LEU A 98 -15.42 -6.88 0.28
C LEU A 98 -16.75 -6.76 1.04
N PRO A 99 -16.82 -7.23 2.30
CA PRO A 99 -18.02 -7.10 3.14
C PRO A 99 -18.13 -5.66 3.70
N LEU A 100 -17.97 -4.67 2.84
CA LEU A 100 -17.92 -3.25 3.17
C LEU A 100 -18.88 -2.48 2.26
N ALA A 101 -19.49 -1.43 2.79
CA ALA A 101 -20.40 -0.60 2.02
C ALA A 101 -19.67 0.16 0.90
N LEU A 102 -20.32 0.30 -0.24
CA LEU A 102 -19.82 1.13 -1.35
C LEU A 102 -19.70 2.59 -0.89
N ASP A 103 -18.76 3.33 -1.48
CA ASP A 103 -18.56 4.78 -1.23
C ASP A 103 -18.47 5.14 0.25
N SER A 104 -17.85 4.29 1.08
CA SER A 104 -17.82 4.46 2.53
C SER A 104 -16.49 4.95 3.10
N PHE A 105 -15.39 4.93 2.33
CA PHE A 105 -14.07 5.35 2.78
C PHE A 105 -13.57 6.58 2.05
N ASP A 106 -13.07 7.56 2.79
CA ASP A 106 -12.47 8.80 2.27
C ASP A 106 -11.07 8.55 1.71
N LEU A 107 -10.34 7.59 2.32
CA LEU A 107 -9.02 7.14 1.91
C LEU A 107 -8.97 5.61 1.90
N VAL A 108 -8.44 5.03 0.84
CA VAL A 108 -8.10 3.60 0.77
C VAL A 108 -6.61 3.48 0.47
N THR A 109 -5.86 2.76 1.30
CA THR A 109 -4.44 2.46 1.11
C THR A 109 -4.23 0.99 0.76
N CYS A 110 -3.24 0.71 -0.10
CA CYS A 110 -2.86 -0.64 -0.49
C CYS A 110 -1.37 -0.63 -0.83
N PHE A 111 -0.52 -0.93 0.17
CA PHE A 111 0.93 -0.78 0.03
C PHE A 111 1.62 -2.13 -0.04
N ASP A 112 2.29 -2.37 -1.19
CA ASP A 112 3.05 -3.58 -1.49
C ASP A 112 2.22 -4.88 -1.32
N VAL A 113 1.02 -4.88 -1.93
CA VAL A 113 0.06 -5.99 -1.93
C VAL A 113 -0.25 -6.47 -3.34
N LEU A 114 -0.40 -5.54 -4.31
CA LEU A 114 -0.88 -5.85 -5.66
C LEU A 114 0.00 -6.86 -6.40
N GLU A 115 1.30 -6.88 -6.13
CA GLU A 115 2.26 -7.82 -6.70
C GLU A 115 2.10 -9.25 -6.22
N HIS A 116 1.43 -9.45 -5.09
CA HIS A 116 1.15 -10.77 -4.52
C HIS A 116 -0.17 -11.38 -5.02
N LEU A 117 -1.01 -10.58 -5.69
CA LEU A 117 -2.34 -11.00 -6.12
C LEU A 117 -2.31 -11.66 -7.50
N ALA A 118 -3.06 -12.75 -7.66
CA ALA A 118 -3.22 -13.40 -8.95
C ALA A 118 -4.04 -12.53 -9.93
N CYS A 119 -5.05 -11.82 -9.43
CA CYS A 119 -5.94 -10.94 -10.18
C CYS A 119 -5.99 -9.55 -9.53
N PRO A 120 -4.91 -8.72 -9.62
CA PRO A 120 -4.88 -7.41 -8.96
C PRO A 120 -5.95 -6.43 -9.45
N GLU A 121 -6.45 -6.62 -10.68
CA GLU A 121 -7.57 -5.83 -11.22
C GLU A 121 -8.87 -5.98 -10.40
N LYS A 122 -9.13 -7.17 -9.83
CA LYS A 122 -10.27 -7.37 -8.93
C LYS A 122 -10.11 -6.56 -7.64
N ALA A 123 -8.94 -6.61 -7.04
CA ALA A 123 -8.65 -5.83 -5.84
C ALA A 123 -8.75 -4.32 -6.12
N ILE A 124 -8.22 -3.85 -7.25
CA ILE A 124 -8.33 -2.45 -7.67
C ILE A 124 -9.80 -2.04 -7.82
N ARG A 125 -10.63 -2.88 -8.45
CA ARG A 125 -12.08 -2.62 -8.57
C ARG A 125 -12.74 -2.55 -7.21
N ASN A 126 -12.51 -3.53 -6.34
CA ASN A 126 -13.08 -3.57 -5.00
C ASN A 126 -12.69 -2.33 -4.16
N MET A 127 -11.42 -1.92 -4.20
CA MET A 127 -10.96 -0.70 -3.53
C MET A 127 -11.63 0.57 -4.09
N PHE A 128 -11.78 0.64 -5.41
CA PHE A 128 -12.44 1.77 -6.06
C PHE A 128 -13.92 1.84 -5.69
N ASP A 129 -14.60 0.70 -5.62
CA ASP A 129 -16.03 0.62 -5.31
C ASP A 129 -16.34 1.05 -3.86
N VAL A 130 -15.50 0.67 -2.88
CA VAL A 130 -15.70 1.07 -1.47
C VAL A 130 -15.19 2.48 -1.18
N SER A 131 -14.35 3.07 -2.06
CA SER A 131 -13.84 4.43 -1.90
C SER A 131 -14.87 5.46 -2.37
N LYS A 132 -15.06 6.53 -1.62
CA LYS A 132 -15.73 7.77 -2.03
C LYS A 132 -14.77 8.93 -2.29
N GLY A 133 -13.47 8.71 -2.07
CA GLY A 133 -12.44 9.75 -2.11
C GLY A 133 -11.20 9.35 -2.90
N THR A 134 -10.14 9.03 -2.19
CA THR A 134 -8.83 8.76 -2.79
C THR A 134 -8.38 7.32 -2.50
N VAL A 135 -7.86 6.64 -3.53
CA VAL A 135 -7.16 5.35 -3.39
C VAL A 135 -5.68 5.59 -3.64
N VAL A 136 -4.81 5.09 -2.75
CA VAL A 136 -3.35 5.21 -2.84
C VAL A 136 -2.73 3.83 -2.75
N CYS A 137 -1.95 3.45 -3.76
CA CYS A 137 -1.26 2.15 -3.77
C CYS A 137 0.24 2.32 -4.01
N THR A 138 1.02 1.38 -3.47
CA THR A 138 2.42 1.16 -3.86
C THR A 138 2.61 -0.27 -4.33
N THR A 139 3.60 -0.48 -5.19
CA THR A 139 4.00 -1.80 -5.67
C THR A 139 5.40 -1.72 -6.28
N PRO A 140 6.21 -2.79 -6.27
CA PRO A 140 7.51 -2.82 -6.91
C PRO A 140 7.42 -2.58 -8.42
N ASN A 141 8.48 -1.99 -8.99
CA ASN A 141 8.60 -1.78 -10.42
C ASN A 141 9.38 -2.93 -11.08
N LYS A 142 8.74 -3.70 -11.93
CA LYS A 142 9.34 -4.85 -12.64
C LYS A 142 10.68 -4.54 -13.32
N LYS A 143 10.86 -3.33 -13.86
CA LYS A 143 12.09 -2.95 -14.55
C LYS A 143 13.31 -2.98 -13.64
N VAL A 144 13.14 -2.54 -12.41
CA VAL A 144 14.24 -2.39 -11.45
C VAL A 144 14.31 -3.59 -10.51
N GLU A 145 13.17 -4.10 -10.07
CA GLU A 145 13.12 -5.30 -9.23
C GLU A 145 13.88 -6.47 -9.85
N ARG A 146 13.69 -6.72 -11.16
CA ARG A 146 14.42 -7.78 -11.89
C ARG A 146 15.95 -7.60 -11.82
N LEU A 147 16.42 -6.36 -11.88
CA LEU A 147 17.86 -6.04 -11.81
C LEU A 147 18.38 -6.26 -10.38
N ILE A 148 17.66 -5.78 -9.39
CA ILE A 148 18.03 -5.88 -7.95
C ILE A 148 18.01 -7.32 -7.48
N ARG A 149 16.98 -8.08 -7.82
CA ARG A 149 16.90 -9.53 -7.53
C ARG A 149 18.14 -10.27 -8.03
N LYS A 150 18.59 -9.94 -9.26
CA LYS A 150 19.79 -10.56 -9.85
C LYS A 150 21.08 -10.16 -9.13
N LEU A 151 21.15 -8.93 -8.58
CA LEU A 151 22.34 -8.37 -7.94
C LEU A 151 22.46 -8.74 -6.45
N LEU A 152 21.32 -8.76 -5.73
CA LEU A 152 21.31 -8.89 -4.27
C LEU A 152 20.85 -10.27 -3.77
N TRP A 153 20.49 -11.21 -4.68
CA TRP A 153 19.95 -12.53 -4.33
C TRP A 153 18.71 -12.45 -3.39
N ASP A 154 18.06 -11.28 -3.34
CA ASP A 154 16.86 -11.05 -2.54
C ASP A 154 15.63 -11.36 -3.40
N TYR A 155 15.16 -12.60 -3.30
CA TYR A 155 14.05 -13.11 -4.08
C TYR A 155 12.82 -13.29 -3.19
N ASP A 156 11.78 -12.48 -3.44
CA ASP A 156 10.46 -12.73 -2.88
C ASP A 156 9.64 -13.61 -3.82
N GLU A 157 9.53 -14.89 -3.50
CA GLU A 157 8.76 -15.86 -4.28
C GLU A 157 7.27 -15.54 -4.32
N THR A 158 6.78 -14.73 -3.36
CA THR A 158 5.39 -14.30 -3.30
C THR A 158 5.05 -13.19 -4.28
N HIS A 159 6.05 -12.53 -4.90
CA HIS A 159 5.86 -11.51 -5.93
C HIS A 159 5.52 -12.14 -7.29
N ILE A 160 4.33 -12.68 -7.41
CA ILE A 160 3.89 -13.40 -8.63
C ILE A 160 3.46 -12.45 -9.76
N ASN A 161 3.20 -11.17 -9.47
CA ASN A 161 2.54 -10.28 -10.40
C ASN A 161 3.13 -8.86 -10.49
N VAL A 162 4.45 -8.75 -10.35
CA VAL A 162 5.15 -7.46 -10.51
C VAL A 162 5.04 -6.95 -11.94
N LYS A 163 4.67 -5.69 -12.11
CA LYS A 163 4.41 -5.07 -13.41
C LYS A 163 5.22 -3.80 -13.64
N THR A 164 5.36 -3.40 -14.90
CA THR A 164 5.92 -2.10 -15.28
C THR A 164 4.88 -0.99 -15.10
N LEU A 165 5.31 0.28 -15.08
CA LEU A 165 4.39 1.42 -15.09
C LEU A 165 3.40 1.35 -16.26
N ALA A 166 3.87 0.99 -17.45
CA ALA A 166 3.02 0.91 -18.65
C ALA A 166 1.94 -0.18 -18.50
N ALA A 167 2.29 -1.33 -17.90
CA ALA A 167 1.33 -2.40 -17.65
C ALA A 167 0.30 -1.99 -16.59
N TRP A 168 0.73 -1.34 -15.48
CA TRP A 168 -0.19 -0.81 -14.48
C TRP A 168 -1.13 0.25 -15.06
N ARG A 169 -0.61 1.16 -15.91
CA ARG A 169 -1.45 2.16 -16.60
C ARG A 169 -2.56 1.50 -17.41
N LYS A 170 -2.23 0.46 -18.17
CA LYS A 170 -3.22 -0.29 -18.98
C LYS A 170 -4.29 -0.96 -18.10
N ILE A 171 -3.86 -1.62 -17.01
CA ILE A 171 -4.77 -2.28 -16.07
C ILE A 171 -5.73 -1.26 -15.45
N LEU A 172 -5.21 -0.15 -14.93
CA LEU A 172 -6.03 0.89 -14.31
C LEU A 172 -7.02 1.49 -15.31
N ALA A 173 -6.58 1.83 -16.52
CA ALA A 173 -7.45 2.36 -17.56
C ALA A 173 -8.61 1.42 -17.91
N VAL A 174 -8.35 0.11 -17.98
CA VAL A 174 -9.40 -0.89 -18.26
C VAL A 174 -10.31 -1.11 -17.04
N THR A 175 -9.74 -1.07 -15.81
CA THR A 175 -10.46 -1.43 -14.59
C THR A 175 -11.33 -0.31 -14.05
N ILE A 176 -10.80 0.92 -14.02
CA ILE A 176 -11.45 2.08 -13.39
C ILE A 176 -11.61 3.29 -14.32
N GLY A 177 -11.15 3.21 -15.56
CA GLY A 177 -11.21 4.32 -16.53
C GLY A 177 -10.10 5.35 -16.33
N GLU A 178 -10.47 6.62 -16.20
CA GLU A 178 -9.56 7.75 -16.01
C GLU A 178 -9.49 8.19 -14.54
N GLY A 179 -8.73 9.25 -14.26
CA GLY A 179 -8.65 9.84 -12.90
C GLY A 179 -7.57 9.23 -12.02
N PHE A 180 -6.53 8.61 -12.62
CA PHE A 180 -5.38 8.09 -11.88
C PHE A 180 -4.05 8.69 -12.35
N ILE A 181 -3.10 8.78 -11.44
CA ILE A 181 -1.71 9.18 -11.70
C ILE A 181 -0.78 8.08 -11.20
N LEU A 182 0.21 7.73 -12.05
CA LEU A 182 1.27 6.78 -11.69
C LEU A 182 2.62 7.46 -11.83
N GLU A 183 3.46 7.28 -10.82
CA GLU A 183 4.84 7.74 -10.84
C GLU A 183 5.74 6.69 -10.21
N SER A 184 7.03 6.70 -10.56
CA SER A 184 7.99 5.80 -9.92
C SER A 184 9.03 6.57 -9.11
N PHE A 185 9.42 5.96 -7.98
CA PHE A 185 10.28 6.54 -6.97
C PHE A 185 11.42 5.60 -6.59
N TYR A 186 12.51 6.20 -6.17
CA TYR A 186 13.57 5.52 -5.46
C TYR A 186 13.55 6.00 -3.99
N ASP A 187 13.23 5.10 -3.09
CA ASP A 187 13.14 5.37 -1.67
C ASP A 187 14.48 5.01 -1.01
N VAL A 188 15.13 6.00 -0.42
CA VAL A 188 16.42 5.86 0.27
C VAL A 188 16.19 5.96 1.77
N ALA A 189 16.62 4.94 2.50
CA ALA A 189 16.61 4.95 3.95
C ALA A 189 18.00 4.63 4.50
N PHE A 190 18.48 5.43 5.46
CA PHE A 190 19.73 5.17 6.15
C PHE A 190 19.67 5.67 7.61
N ARG A 191 20.44 5.07 8.49
CA ARG A 191 20.56 5.48 9.89
C ARG A 191 21.88 6.21 10.12
N LEU A 192 21.81 7.36 10.78
CA LEU A 192 22.97 8.14 11.22
C LEU A 192 22.73 8.60 12.66
N GLY A 193 23.66 8.28 13.56
CA GLY A 193 23.51 8.61 14.99
C GLY A 193 22.23 8.05 15.62
N GLY A 194 21.81 6.84 15.23
CA GLY A 194 20.56 6.23 15.70
C GLY A 194 19.27 6.78 15.06
N ARG A 195 19.36 7.86 14.31
CA ARG A 195 18.22 8.52 13.66
C ARG A 195 17.99 7.94 12.27
N LEU A 196 16.77 7.54 11.96
CA LEU A 196 16.39 7.07 10.62
C LEU A 196 16.09 8.28 9.72
N PHE A 197 16.80 8.35 8.60
CA PHE A 197 16.53 9.28 7.51
C PHE A 197 15.85 8.52 6.38
N PHE A 198 14.81 9.12 5.82
CA PHE A 198 14.07 8.57 4.70
C PHE A 198 13.83 9.68 3.66
N LYS A 199 14.11 9.40 2.40
CA LYS A 199 13.89 10.34 1.30
C LYS A 199 13.39 9.60 0.08
N SER A 200 12.34 10.12 -0.52
CA SER A 200 11.82 9.64 -1.79
C SER A 200 12.28 10.54 -2.92
N ILE A 201 12.84 9.96 -3.97
CA ILE A 201 13.29 10.65 -5.17
C ILE A 201 12.46 10.12 -6.35
N ARG A 202 11.78 11.02 -7.05
CA ARG A 202 11.05 10.66 -8.25
C ARG A 202 12.05 10.36 -9.37
N ILE A 203 11.96 9.14 -9.92
CA ILE A 203 12.77 8.71 -11.06
C ILE A 203 11.83 8.19 -12.14
N PRO A 204 11.65 8.92 -13.25
CA PRO A 204 10.74 8.48 -14.31
C PRO A 204 11.12 7.09 -14.82
N THR A 205 10.16 6.16 -14.81
CA THR A 205 10.26 4.81 -15.38
C THR A 205 11.17 3.83 -14.62
N TYR A 206 12.22 4.28 -13.94
CA TYR A 206 13.25 3.43 -13.32
C TYR A 206 13.34 3.56 -11.80
N GLY A 207 12.31 4.10 -11.13
CA GLY A 207 12.19 4.02 -9.66
C GLY A 207 11.92 2.58 -9.20
N LEU A 208 12.31 2.26 -7.99
CA LEU A 208 12.05 0.94 -7.36
C LEU A 208 10.58 0.69 -7.11
N THR A 209 9.90 1.72 -6.62
CA THR A 209 8.50 1.68 -6.23
C THR A 209 7.65 2.44 -7.24
N VAL A 210 6.55 1.84 -7.68
CA VAL A 210 5.46 2.53 -8.38
C VAL A 210 4.48 3.02 -7.34
N ARG A 211 4.13 4.30 -7.39
CA ARG A 211 3.06 4.90 -6.60
C ARG A 211 1.89 5.21 -7.51
N ILE A 212 0.71 4.85 -7.07
CA ILE A 212 -0.55 5.04 -7.77
C ILE A 212 -1.46 5.87 -6.88
N VAL A 213 -2.04 6.91 -7.42
CA VAL A 213 -3.13 7.65 -6.79
C VAL A 213 -4.31 7.73 -7.73
N VAL A 214 -5.47 7.40 -7.21
CA VAL A 214 -6.76 7.50 -7.91
C VAL A 214 -7.62 8.45 -7.11
N LYS A 215 -8.17 9.47 -7.76
CA LYS A 215 -9.16 10.36 -7.16
C LYS A 215 -10.52 10.06 -7.79
N LYS A 216 -11.46 9.53 -6.99
CA LYS A 216 -12.82 9.32 -7.44
C LYS A 216 -13.50 10.69 -7.64
N GLN A 217 -13.92 10.97 -8.86
CA GLN A 217 -14.73 12.15 -9.16
C GLN A 217 -16.16 11.86 -8.68
N ARG A 218 -16.74 12.78 -7.97
CA ARG A 218 -18.15 12.73 -7.56
C ARG A 218 -19.05 13.12 -8.71
#